data_e5c75e4ff73ff5aa17841a67f317efe0
#
_entry.id   e5c75e4ff73ff5aa17841a67f317efe0
#
_cell.length_a   1.000
_cell.length_b   1.000
_cell.length_c   1.000
_cell.angle_alpha   90.00
_cell.angle_beta   90.00
_cell.angle_gamma   90.00
#
_symmetry.space_group_name_H-M   'P 1'
#
loop_
_entity.id
_entity.type
_entity.pdbx_description
1 polymer ?
#
loop_
_entity_poly.entity_id
_entity_poly.type
_entity_poly.pdbx_seq_one_letter_code
_entity_poly.pdbx_strand_id
1 'polypeptide(L)'
;MPAPACNGFRIPLTRRSLAHPIFKPRASSKKTESSCAADDRTSQRPRIRTGVSSSIHNAAMTAVPDSRIRVLRDEPPRHGGRYVLYWMIAARRLEDNFALQHAADWARQLDLPLLIFEPLRVGYQWASDRLHAFVLRGMVENRAAARELGVTYHAYVEPAPGAGKGLLERLAREAAVVVTDDYPAFFLPRMLAAAATRLDCRLEAVDSNGIVPMRATTTVYPTARGFRRYLQKELLSHLGQFPVSSPLQFAEHRPAAIDDDVRRRWPEATDEVLAATPDALSRLPIDHAVEPSPTIDGGPRAAHARLAHFLEHGLPIYHEARNQPDSDASSGLSPWLHFGHISVHRIFSEVMTQAGWTTRRLAPKPTGAREGWWGAPESVEAFLDELITWRELGFNFAANRPDYDQYESLPPWARASLEAHASD
;
A
#
# COMPACT_ATOMS: atom_id res chain seq x y z
N MET A 1 14.58 41.52 -6.05
CA MET A 1 15.16 40.74 -7.14
C MET A 1 14.21 39.60 -7.43
N PRO A 2 13.62 39.47 -8.63
CA PRO A 2 12.67 38.42 -8.96
C PRO A 2 13.40 37.12 -9.32
N ALA A 3 12.81 35.97 -8.93
CA ALA A 3 13.29 34.63 -9.22
C ALA A 3 13.13 34.26 -10.71
N PRO A 4 14.00 33.40 -11.27
CA PRO A 4 13.89 33.00 -12.67
C PRO A 4 12.78 31.99 -12.90
N ALA A 5 12.06 32.18 -14.00
CA ALA A 5 11.00 31.33 -14.50
C ALA A 5 11.58 30.03 -15.07
N CYS A 6 11.05 28.89 -14.64
CA CYS A 6 11.34 27.59 -15.23
C CYS A 6 10.56 27.44 -16.56
N ASN A 7 11.27 27.37 -17.68
CA ASN A 7 10.74 27.04 -18.98
C ASN A 7 10.31 25.56 -19.05
N GLY A 8 9.04 25.35 -19.37
CA GLY A 8 8.49 24.03 -19.60
C GLY A 8 8.94 23.42 -20.93
N PHE A 9 9.51 22.25 -20.89
CA PHE A 9 9.71 21.41 -22.07
C PHE A 9 8.38 20.73 -22.44
N ARG A 10 7.82 21.13 -23.60
CA ARG A 10 6.71 20.42 -24.27
C ARG A 10 7.30 19.51 -25.33
N ILE A 11 7.08 18.21 -25.24
CA ILE A 11 7.36 17.24 -26.29
C ILE A 11 6.11 17.12 -27.17
N PRO A 12 6.19 17.34 -28.48
CA PRO A 12 5.05 17.17 -29.37
C PRO A 12 4.86 15.69 -29.74
N LEU A 13 3.71 15.12 -29.38
CA LEU A 13 3.26 13.81 -29.83
C LEU A 13 2.65 13.93 -31.22
N THR A 14 3.35 13.47 -32.25
CA THR A 14 2.80 13.28 -33.59
C THR A 14 1.97 12.01 -33.68
N ARG A 15 0.66 12.18 -33.96
CA ARG A 15 -0.26 11.08 -34.26
C ARG A 15 0.13 10.45 -35.60
N ARG A 16 0.54 9.20 -35.64
CA ARG A 16 0.45 8.35 -36.85
C ARG A 16 -0.65 7.32 -36.65
N SER A 17 -1.68 7.47 -37.44
CA SER A 17 -2.77 6.53 -37.65
C SER A 17 -2.24 5.30 -38.40
N LEU A 18 -2.37 4.11 -37.80
CA LEU A 18 -2.21 2.83 -38.50
C LEU A 18 -3.50 2.05 -38.33
N ALA A 19 -4.24 1.99 -39.44
CA ALA A 19 -5.39 1.10 -39.60
C ALA A 19 -4.90 -0.35 -39.77
N HIS A 20 -5.46 -1.27 -39.01
CA HIS A 20 -5.27 -2.71 -39.17
C HIS A 20 -6.59 -3.40 -39.54
N PRO A 21 -6.54 -4.45 -40.37
CA PRO A 21 -7.72 -5.03 -40.99
C PRO A 21 -8.46 -6.02 -40.09
N ILE A 22 -9.77 -6.03 -40.27
CA ILE A 22 -10.77 -6.84 -39.60
C ILE A 22 -10.59 -8.34 -39.98
N PHE A 23 -10.38 -9.20 -39.00
CA PHE A 23 -10.51 -10.64 -39.15
C PHE A 23 -11.91 -11.09 -38.66
N LYS A 24 -12.69 -11.70 -39.60
CA LYS A 24 -13.97 -12.33 -39.32
C LYS A 24 -13.75 -13.77 -38.84
N PRO A 25 -14.44 -14.25 -37.78
CA PRO A 25 -14.42 -15.67 -37.43
C PRO A 25 -15.36 -16.48 -38.30
N ARG A 26 -14.88 -17.63 -38.75
CA ARG A 26 -15.60 -18.64 -39.51
C ARG A 26 -16.35 -19.56 -38.54
N ALA A 27 -17.67 -19.63 -38.72
CA ALA A 27 -18.53 -20.61 -38.03
C ALA A 27 -18.34 -22.00 -38.64
N SER A 28 -18.23 -23.03 -37.80
CA SER A 28 -18.37 -24.44 -38.19
C SER A 28 -19.34 -25.11 -37.22
N SER A 29 -20.50 -25.45 -37.79
CA SER A 29 -21.53 -26.27 -37.21
C SER A 29 -21.18 -27.74 -37.32
N LYS A 30 -21.41 -28.54 -36.24
CA LYS A 30 -21.92 -29.94 -36.35
C LYS A 30 -22.70 -30.32 -35.11
N LYS A 31 -24.00 -30.52 -35.35
CA LYS A 31 -24.94 -31.24 -34.47
C LYS A 31 -24.64 -32.74 -34.49
N THR A 32 -24.71 -33.37 -33.35
CA THR A 32 -25.18 -34.76 -33.23
C THR A 32 -25.96 -34.89 -31.94
N GLU A 33 -27.24 -35.15 -32.09
CA GLU A 33 -28.16 -35.59 -31.05
C GLU A 33 -27.92 -37.09 -30.76
N SER A 34 -27.91 -37.51 -29.51
CA SER A 34 -28.27 -38.85 -29.13
C SER A 34 -28.89 -38.82 -27.72
N SER A 35 -30.12 -39.30 -27.67
CA SER A 35 -30.93 -39.54 -26.49
C SER A 35 -30.44 -40.78 -25.72
N CYS A 36 -30.52 -40.84 -24.40
CA CYS A 36 -31.28 -41.82 -23.65
C CYS A 36 -31.06 -41.74 -22.14
N ALA A 37 -32.22 -41.85 -21.46
CA ALA A 37 -32.50 -42.52 -20.21
C ALA A 37 -31.94 -41.95 -18.89
N ALA A 38 -32.91 -41.56 -18.07
CA ALA A 38 -32.84 -41.33 -16.63
C ALA A 38 -32.34 -42.56 -15.86
N ASP A 39 -31.44 -42.37 -14.92
CA ASP A 39 -31.29 -43.25 -13.78
C ASP A 39 -31.06 -42.39 -12.52
N ASP A 40 -32.03 -42.51 -11.64
CA ASP A 40 -32.16 -41.85 -10.34
C ASP A 40 -31.27 -42.59 -9.34
N ARG A 41 -30.12 -42.04 -8.97
CA ARG A 41 -29.36 -42.47 -7.78
C ARG A 41 -28.87 -41.29 -7.02
N THR A 42 -29.56 -41.02 -5.92
CA THR A 42 -29.12 -40.26 -4.76
C THR A 42 -27.62 -40.49 -4.46
N SER A 43 -26.77 -39.51 -4.79
CA SER A 43 -25.40 -39.47 -4.31
C SER A 43 -25.24 -38.30 -3.37
N GLN A 44 -25.06 -38.63 -2.10
CA GLN A 44 -24.66 -37.73 -1.03
C GLN A 44 -23.37 -37.02 -1.41
N ARG A 45 -23.42 -35.70 -1.52
CA ARG A 45 -22.24 -34.86 -1.61
C ARG A 45 -21.44 -34.94 -0.30
N PRO A 46 -20.13 -35.20 -0.32
CA PRO A 46 -19.34 -35.13 0.89
C PRO A 46 -19.30 -33.67 1.35
N ARG A 47 -19.79 -33.40 2.56
CA ARG A 47 -19.54 -32.15 3.27
C ARG A 47 -18.04 -32.07 3.52
N ILE A 48 -17.36 -31.17 2.81
CA ILE A 48 -15.99 -30.73 3.15
C ILE A 48 -16.12 -30.06 4.52
N ARG A 49 -15.69 -30.78 5.55
CA ARG A 49 -15.43 -30.19 6.87
C ARG A 49 -14.25 -29.22 6.70
N THR A 50 -14.53 -27.94 6.67
CA THR A 50 -13.53 -26.89 6.91
C THR A 50 -13.15 -26.93 8.40
N GLY A 51 -12.32 -27.90 8.72
CA GLY A 51 -11.64 -27.97 10.01
C GLY A 51 -10.35 -27.18 9.95
N VAL A 52 -10.42 -25.85 9.83
CA VAL A 52 -9.31 -24.99 10.24
C VAL A 52 -9.38 -24.91 11.75
N SER A 53 -8.42 -25.56 12.38
CA SER A 53 -8.22 -25.63 13.82
C SER A 53 -8.24 -24.21 14.41
N SER A 54 -9.27 -23.93 15.22
CA SER A 54 -9.44 -22.70 16.00
C SER A 54 -8.52 -22.69 17.25
N SER A 55 -7.22 -22.82 17.06
CA SER A 55 -6.23 -22.78 18.15
C SER A 55 -5.28 -21.58 18.14
N ILE A 56 -5.71 -20.43 17.53
CA ILE A 56 -4.96 -19.18 17.59
C ILE A 56 -5.84 -18.07 18.22
N HIS A 57 -6.49 -18.34 19.35
CA HIS A 57 -7.31 -17.36 20.03
C HIS A 57 -6.85 -17.19 21.49
N ASN A 58 -5.59 -16.85 21.70
CA ASN A 58 -5.10 -16.16 22.90
C ASN A 58 -3.65 -15.70 22.76
N ALA A 59 -3.23 -15.24 21.56
CA ALA A 59 -1.98 -14.52 21.47
C ALA A 59 -2.25 -13.10 21.96
N ALA A 60 -1.62 -12.72 23.09
CA ALA A 60 -1.45 -11.32 23.43
C ALA A 60 -0.95 -10.60 22.19
N MET A 61 -1.56 -9.46 21.84
CA MET A 61 -1.16 -8.68 20.66
C MET A 61 0.35 -8.42 20.76
N THR A 62 1.14 -8.92 19.82
CA THR A 62 2.58 -8.66 19.80
C THR A 62 2.77 -7.17 19.54
N ALA A 63 3.51 -6.50 20.40
CA ALA A 63 3.81 -5.07 20.23
C ALA A 63 4.48 -4.84 18.86
N VAL A 64 4.20 -3.69 18.24
CA VAL A 64 4.92 -3.27 17.04
C VAL A 64 6.40 -3.11 17.38
N PRO A 65 7.32 -3.71 16.59
CA PRO A 65 8.75 -3.60 16.88
C PRO A 65 9.24 -2.14 16.93
N ASP A 66 10.03 -1.78 17.94
CA ASP A 66 10.56 -0.42 18.11
C ASP A 66 11.34 0.07 16.88
N SER A 67 12.01 -0.85 16.17
CA SER A 67 12.73 -0.54 14.93
C SER A 67 11.85 0.01 13.80
N ARG A 68 10.51 -0.12 13.92
CA ARG A 68 9.53 0.45 12.98
C ARG A 68 8.94 1.76 13.44
N ILE A 69 9.15 2.15 14.69
CA ILE A 69 8.56 3.35 15.29
C ILE A 69 9.59 4.48 15.28
N ARG A 70 9.20 5.62 14.77
CA ARG A 70 9.99 6.85 14.79
C ARG A 70 9.22 7.95 15.52
N VAL A 71 9.72 8.34 16.67
CA VAL A 71 9.19 9.48 17.42
C VAL A 71 9.59 10.76 16.69
N LEU A 72 8.61 11.49 16.16
CA LEU A 72 8.80 12.76 15.45
C LEU A 72 8.68 13.95 16.39
N ARG A 73 7.83 13.82 17.42
CA ARG A 73 7.71 14.77 18.51
C ARG A 73 7.58 13.98 19.83
N ASP A 74 8.54 14.15 20.70
CA ASP A 74 8.67 13.42 21.95
C ASP A 74 8.02 14.22 23.10
N GLU A 75 6.70 14.20 23.13
CA GLU A 75 5.90 14.73 24.22
C GLU A 75 5.23 13.56 24.96
N PRO A 76 4.91 13.68 26.24
CA PRO A 76 4.07 12.69 26.90
C PRO A 76 2.69 12.65 26.27
N PRO A 77 1.96 11.52 26.34
CA PRO A 77 0.56 11.48 25.94
C PRO A 77 -0.22 12.61 26.64
N ARG A 78 -1.01 13.36 25.86
CA ARG A 78 -1.76 14.52 26.37
C ARG A 78 -2.74 14.07 27.45
N HIS A 79 -2.58 14.61 28.63
CA HIS A 79 -3.56 14.43 29.71
C HIS A 79 -4.91 15.06 29.32
N GLY A 80 -6.00 14.31 29.44
CA GLY A 80 -7.32 14.77 29.02
C GLY A 80 -7.57 14.72 27.51
N GLY A 81 -6.68 14.07 26.75
CA GLY A 81 -6.95 13.76 25.35
C GLY A 81 -8.21 12.90 25.21
N ARG A 82 -8.99 13.12 24.16
CA ARG A 82 -10.30 12.50 23.96
C ARG A 82 -10.25 11.23 23.12
N TYR A 83 -9.18 11.04 22.34
CA TYR A 83 -8.94 9.90 21.47
C TYR A 83 -7.45 9.75 21.14
N VAL A 84 -7.07 8.59 20.57
CA VAL A 84 -5.84 8.40 19.83
C VAL A 84 -6.16 8.66 18.36
N LEU A 85 -5.33 9.46 17.67
CA LEU A 85 -5.49 9.78 16.26
C LEU A 85 -4.56 8.94 15.40
N TYR A 86 -5.10 8.11 14.51
CA TYR A 86 -4.33 7.52 13.42
C TYR A 86 -4.50 8.36 12.15
N TRP A 87 -3.45 9.08 11.77
CA TRP A 87 -3.37 9.85 10.54
C TRP A 87 -2.84 8.98 9.42
N MET A 88 -3.75 8.39 8.64
CA MET A 88 -3.49 7.44 7.56
C MET A 88 -3.12 8.17 6.28
N ILE A 89 -1.88 8.02 5.80
CA ILE A 89 -1.36 8.74 4.63
C ILE A 89 -0.72 7.85 3.57
N ALA A 90 -0.31 6.63 3.92
CA ALA A 90 0.39 5.71 3.01
C ALA A 90 -0.12 4.28 3.11
N ALA A 91 -0.29 3.71 4.31
CA ALA A 91 -0.83 2.36 4.50
C ALA A 91 -2.37 2.41 4.56
N ARG A 92 -3.01 2.67 3.40
CA ARG A 92 -4.46 2.93 3.27
C ARG A 92 -5.30 1.66 3.35
N ARG A 93 -5.18 0.95 4.47
CA ARG A 93 -5.91 -0.29 4.78
C ARG A 93 -6.08 -0.48 6.27
N LEU A 94 -7.09 -1.24 6.67
CA LEU A 94 -7.38 -1.53 8.09
C LEU A 94 -6.88 -2.91 8.55
N GLU A 95 -6.18 -3.63 7.70
CA GLU A 95 -5.62 -4.95 7.98
C GLU A 95 -4.11 -4.97 7.71
N ASP A 96 -3.38 -5.89 8.38
CA ASP A 96 -1.93 -6.06 8.21
C ASP A 96 -1.15 -4.73 8.21
N ASN A 97 -1.46 -3.84 9.16
CA ASN A 97 -0.98 -2.45 9.20
C ASN A 97 -0.35 -2.14 10.57
N PHE A 98 0.97 -2.00 10.61
CA PHE A 98 1.70 -1.71 11.84
C PHE A 98 1.33 -0.34 12.45
N ALA A 99 1.10 0.69 11.62
CA ALA A 99 0.76 2.01 12.13
C ALA A 99 -0.62 2.00 12.81
N LEU A 100 -1.61 1.34 12.19
CA LEU A 100 -2.93 1.16 12.79
C LEU A 100 -2.86 0.28 14.05
N GLN A 101 -2.06 -0.79 14.03
CA GLN A 101 -1.82 -1.64 15.20
C GLN A 101 -1.25 -0.83 16.37
N HIS A 102 -0.25 0.00 16.11
CA HIS A 102 0.37 0.85 17.11
C HIS A 102 -0.60 1.90 17.68
N ALA A 103 -1.43 2.48 16.81
CA ALA A 103 -2.49 3.40 17.24
C ALA A 103 -3.55 2.70 18.12
N ALA A 104 -3.95 1.48 17.77
CA ALA A 104 -4.86 0.65 18.56
C ALA A 104 -4.23 0.26 19.92
N ASP A 105 -2.91 -0.01 19.96
CA ASP A 105 -2.19 -0.27 21.20
C ASP A 105 -2.20 0.94 22.14
N TRP A 106 -1.94 2.14 21.61
CA TRP A 106 -2.07 3.38 22.38
C TRP A 106 -3.50 3.59 22.88
N ALA A 107 -4.51 3.40 22.01
CA ALA A 107 -5.92 3.55 22.38
C ALA A 107 -6.29 2.65 23.56
N ARG A 108 -5.88 1.37 23.51
CA ARG A 108 -6.09 0.40 24.58
C ARG A 108 -5.33 0.76 25.86
N GLN A 109 -4.06 1.18 25.77
CA GLN A 109 -3.25 1.53 26.94
C GLN A 109 -3.79 2.75 27.67
N LEU A 110 -4.37 3.71 26.95
CA LEU A 110 -4.91 4.95 27.51
C LEU A 110 -6.41 4.87 27.81
N ASP A 111 -7.06 3.75 27.50
CA ASP A 111 -8.52 3.57 27.58
C ASP A 111 -9.27 4.67 26.81
N LEU A 112 -8.82 4.96 25.60
CA LEU A 112 -9.38 6.00 24.72
C LEU A 112 -9.91 5.40 23.41
N PRO A 113 -10.95 6.00 22.81
CA PRO A 113 -11.37 5.61 21.47
C PRO A 113 -10.31 5.93 20.43
N LEU A 114 -10.36 5.20 19.31
CA LEU A 114 -9.51 5.43 18.14
C LEU A 114 -10.26 6.27 17.10
N LEU A 115 -9.61 7.33 16.60
CA LEU A 115 -10.04 8.10 15.43
C LEU A 115 -9.10 7.83 14.28
N ILE A 116 -9.62 7.28 13.18
CA ILE A 116 -8.88 7.11 11.92
C ILE A 116 -9.19 8.32 11.05
N PHE A 117 -8.15 9.07 10.67
CA PHE A 117 -8.25 10.19 9.74
C PHE A 117 -7.52 9.87 8.44
N GLU A 118 -8.26 9.74 7.35
CA GLU A 118 -7.72 9.49 6.02
C GLU A 118 -7.97 10.68 5.09
N PRO A 119 -6.98 11.58 4.88
CA PRO A 119 -7.10 12.69 3.95
C PRO A 119 -6.68 12.30 2.54
N LEU A 120 -7.40 12.85 1.54
CA LEU A 120 -7.00 12.87 0.14
C LEU A 120 -6.88 14.31 -0.35
N ARG A 121 -5.66 14.70 -0.74
CA ARG A 121 -5.35 16.04 -1.22
C ARG A 121 -5.52 16.14 -2.73
N VAL A 122 -5.91 17.34 -3.20
CA VAL A 122 -5.99 17.66 -4.64
C VAL A 122 -4.79 18.47 -5.13
N GLY A 123 -4.07 19.14 -4.23
CA GLY A 123 -2.99 20.06 -4.57
C GLY A 123 -1.61 19.39 -4.68
N TYR A 124 -1.47 18.29 -5.42
CA TYR A 124 -0.18 17.70 -5.76
C TYR A 124 -0.05 17.46 -7.27
N GLN A 125 1.18 17.42 -7.77
CA GLN A 125 1.51 17.44 -9.21
C GLN A 125 0.80 16.37 -10.05
N TRP A 126 0.52 15.19 -9.48
CA TRP A 126 -0.01 14.03 -10.19
C TRP A 126 -1.48 13.75 -9.85
N ALA A 127 -2.16 14.72 -9.18
CA ALA A 127 -3.57 14.59 -8.85
C ALA A 127 -4.39 14.46 -10.14
N SER A 128 -5.07 13.32 -10.32
CA SER A 128 -5.83 13.00 -11.54
C SER A 128 -7.04 12.13 -11.22
N ASP A 129 -7.99 12.05 -12.13
CA ASP A 129 -9.17 11.20 -12.00
C ASP A 129 -8.78 9.75 -11.71
N ARG A 130 -7.78 9.21 -12.42
CA ARG A 130 -7.28 7.83 -12.22
C ARG A 130 -6.83 7.58 -10.79
N LEU A 131 -5.97 8.44 -10.25
CA LEU A 131 -5.40 8.24 -8.93
C LEU A 131 -6.43 8.52 -7.84
N HIS A 132 -7.28 9.54 -8.03
CA HIS A 132 -8.34 9.85 -7.05
C HIS A 132 -9.39 8.76 -7.01
N ALA A 133 -9.91 8.29 -8.15
CA ALA A 133 -10.86 7.19 -8.18
C ALA A 133 -10.32 5.94 -7.48
N PHE A 134 -9.04 5.60 -7.71
CA PHE A 134 -8.40 4.46 -7.08
C PHE A 134 -8.36 4.57 -5.55
N VAL A 135 -7.99 5.74 -5.01
CA VAL A 135 -7.94 5.98 -3.56
C VAL A 135 -9.34 6.04 -2.96
N LEU A 136 -10.28 6.76 -3.60
CA LEU A 136 -11.67 6.92 -3.12
C LEU A 136 -12.37 5.57 -2.96
N ARG A 137 -12.18 4.63 -3.88
CA ARG A 137 -12.71 3.26 -3.78
C ARG A 137 -12.15 2.52 -2.56
N GLY A 138 -10.86 2.71 -2.22
CA GLY A 138 -10.28 2.19 -0.99
C GLY A 138 -10.89 2.83 0.26
N MET A 139 -11.12 4.14 0.24
CA MET A 139 -11.75 4.87 1.36
C MET A 139 -13.17 4.36 1.64
N VAL A 140 -13.95 3.97 0.61
CA VAL A 140 -15.28 3.35 0.78
C VAL A 140 -15.17 2.06 1.60
N GLU A 141 -14.22 1.19 1.25
CA GLU A 141 -14.02 -0.08 1.95
C GLU A 141 -13.53 0.12 3.39
N ASN A 142 -12.56 1.01 3.59
CA ASN A 142 -12.05 1.36 4.92
C ASN A 142 -13.16 1.93 5.80
N ARG A 143 -13.99 2.85 5.27
CA ARG A 143 -15.12 3.43 6.00
C ARG A 143 -16.14 2.37 6.41
N ALA A 144 -16.49 1.47 5.50
CA ALA A 144 -17.42 0.39 5.78
C ALA A 144 -16.89 -0.54 6.88
N ALA A 145 -15.65 -0.98 6.78
CA ALA A 145 -15.03 -1.87 7.75
C ALA A 145 -14.86 -1.21 9.14
N ALA A 146 -14.46 0.06 9.19
CA ALA A 146 -14.37 0.80 10.45
C ALA A 146 -15.74 0.96 11.12
N ARG A 147 -16.78 1.23 10.32
CA ARG A 147 -18.16 1.37 10.82
C ARG A 147 -18.71 0.06 11.41
N GLU A 148 -18.44 -1.08 10.77
CA GLU A 148 -18.83 -2.40 11.27
C GLU A 148 -18.23 -2.70 12.65
N LEU A 149 -17.02 -2.18 12.92
CA LEU A 149 -16.30 -2.34 14.19
C LEU A 149 -16.57 -1.19 15.18
N GLY A 150 -17.46 -0.24 14.87
CA GLY A 150 -17.76 0.89 15.76
C GLY A 150 -16.61 1.88 15.97
N VAL A 151 -15.60 1.86 15.10
CA VAL A 151 -14.46 2.78 15.12
C VAL A 151 -14.76 4.02 14.28
N THR A 152 -14.44 5.20 14.80
CA THR A 152 -14.65 6.45 14.04
C THR A 152 -13.62 6.57 12.94
N TYR A 153 -14.10 6.72 11.70
CA TYR A 153 -13.30 6.95 10.52
C TYR A 153 -13.75 8.27 9.87
N HIS A 154 -12.80 9.20 9.71
CA HIS A 154 -13.04 10.50 9.08
C HIS A 154 -12.32 10.54 7.73
N ALA A 155 -13.07 10.28 6.67
CA ALA A 155 -12.62 10.43 5.29
C ALA A 155 -12.71 11.92 4.91
N TYR A 156 -11.58 12.53 4.54
CA TYR A 156 -11.60 13.92 4.07
C TYR A 156 -11.04 14.02 2.65
N VAL A 157 -11.84 14.45 1.72
CA VAL A 157 -11.43 14.78 0.35
C VAL A 157 -11.34 16.29 0.22
N GLU A 158 -10.16 16.79 -0.09
CA GLU A 158 -9.90 18.23 -0.20
C GLU A 158 -10.67 18.80 -1.40
N PRO A 159 -11.61 19.76 -1.20
CA PRO A 159 -12.43 20.30 -2.29
C PRO A 159 -11.69 21.33 -3.15
N ALA A 160 -10.63 21.94 -2.62
CA ALA A 160 -9.77 22.88 -3.31
C ALA A 160 -8.36 22.86 -2.70
N PRO A 161 -7.30 23.19 -3.44
CA PRO A 161 -5.94 23.19 -2.93
C PRO A 161 -5.81 24.06 -1.66
N GLY A 162 -5.35 23.43 -0.56
CA GLY A 162 -5.16 24.10 0.73
C GLY A 162 -6.41 24.21 1.59
N ALA A 163 -7.58 23.74 1.16
CA ALA A 163 -8.80 23.76 1.97
C ALA A 163 -8.66 22.92 3.26
N GLY A 164 -7.83 21.88 3.24
CA GLY A 164 -7.52 21.05 4.41
C GLY A 164 -6.56 21.68 5.43
N LYS A 165 -6.06 22.90 5.19
CA LYS A 165 -5.11 23.56 6.08
C LYS A 165 -5.70 23.77 7.48
N GLY A 166 -5.00 23.26 8.50
CA GLY A 166 -5.38 23.37 9.90
C GLY A 166 -6.25 22.21 10.41
N LEU A 167 -6.71 21.29 9.53
CA LEU A 167 -7.53 20.14 9.94
C LEU A 167 -6.75 19.19 10.86
N LEU A 168 -5.55 18.78 10.45
CA LEU A 168 -4.72 17.89 11.27
C LEU A 168 -4.43 18.52 12.63
N GLU A 169 -4.02 19.81 12.65
CA GLU A 169 -3.71 20.53 13.88
C GLU A 169 -4.95 20.64 14.80
N ARG A 170 -6.15 20.80 14.21
CA ARG A 170 -7.38 20.87 15.00
C ARG A 170 -7.75 19.52 15.61
N LEU A 171 -7.63 18.43 14.85
CA LEU A 171 -7.83 17.07 15.36
C LEU A 171 -6.77 16.73 16.43
N ALA A 172 -5.53 17.07 16.20
CA ALA A 172 -4.42 16.77 17.13
C ALA A 172 -4.55 17.48 18.49
N ARG A 173 -5.24 18.63 18.57
CA ARG A 173 -5.47 19.32 19.86
C ARG A 173 -6.27 18.50 20.86
N GLU A 174 -7.18 17.65 20.36
CA GLU A 174 -8.01 16.78 21.18
C GLU A 174 -7.43 15.35 21.31
N ALA A 175 -6.35 15.05 20.57
CA ALA A 175 -5.71 13.74 20.60
C ALA A 175 -4.75 13.62 21.79
N ALA A 176 -4.74 12.44 22.42
CA ALA A 176 -3.71 12.09 23.39
C ALA A 176 -2.36 11.79 22.72
N VAL A 177 -2.40 11.08 21.60
CA VAL A 177 -1.27 10.71 20.76
C VAL A 177 -1.69 10.76 19.29
N VAL A 178 -0.79 11.18 18.41
CA VAL A 178 -0.97 11.06 16.95
C VAL A 178 0.01 10.00 16.44
N VAL A 179 -0.52 8.99 15.77
CA VAL A 179 0.25 7.96 15.05
C VAL A 179 0.02 8.15 13.56
N THR A 180 1.06 7.98 12.75
CA THR A 180 0.97 8.10 11.29
C THR A 180 1.88 7.10 10.58
N ASP A 181 1.78 7.01 9.25
CA ASP A 181 2.65 6.16 8.43
C ASP A 181 4.02 6.83 8.21
N ASP A 182 5.11 6.07 8.29
CA ASP A 182 6.44 6.50 7.86
C ASP A 182 6.71 6.03 6.43
N TYR A 183 6.67 6.95 5.47
CA TYR A 183 6.92 6.67 4.05
C TYR A 183 8.02 7.59 3.52
N PRO A 184 9.08 7.07 2.84
CA PRO A 184 10.30 7.84 2.62
C PRO A 184 10.29 8.71 1.35
N ALA A 185 9.23 8.72 0.56
CA ALA A 185 9.22 9.32 -0.77
C ALA A 185 8.13 10.40 -0.95
N PHE A 186 8.18 11.11 -2.06
CA PHE A 186 7.29 12.19 -2.46
C PHE A 186 7.32 13.37 -1.48
N PHE A 187 6.16 13.97 -1.24
CA PHE A 187 6.00 15.07 -0.30
C PHE A 187 5.78 14.59 1.15
N LEU A 188 5.59 13.28 1.39
CA LEU A 188 5.25 12.74 2.71
C LEU A 188 6.31 13.03 3.78
N PRO A 189 7.62 12.85 3.56
CA PRO A 189 8.62 13.20 4.56
C PRO A 189 8.59 14.69 4.96
N ARG A 190 8.40 15.60 3.98
CA ARG A 190 8.26 17.05 4.24
C ARG A 190 6.98 17.37 5.01
N MET A 191 5.89 16.66 4.70
CA MET A 191 4.62 16.80 5.41
C MET A 191 4.75 16.35 6.88
N LEU A 192 5.42 15.22 7.15
CA LEU A 192 5.70 14.74 8.51
C LEU A 192 6.59 15.72 9.28
N ALA A 193 7.66 16.23 8.67
CA ALA A 193 8.53 17.23 9.29
C ALA A 193 7.75 18.52 9.65
N ALA A 194 6.88 18.98 8.76
CA ALA A 194 6.02 20.14 9.02
C ALA A 194 4.99 19.87 10.15
N ALA A 195 4.43 18.67 10.22
CA ALA A 195 3.54 18.27 11.30
C ALA A 195 4.28 18.24 12.65
N ALA A 196 5.49 17.67 12.70
CA ALA A 196 6.30 17.62 13.92
C ALA A 196 6.59 18.99 14.53
N THR A 197 6.69 20.05 13.69
CA THR A 197 6.89 21.44 14.17
C THR A 197 5.61 22.13 14.61
N ARG A 198 4.44 21.71 14.11
CA ARG A 198 3.16 22.41 14.33
C ARG A 198 2.29 21.77 15.41
N LEU A 199 2.39 20.44 15.56
CA LEU A 199 1.62 19.74 16.57
C LEU A 199 2.27 19.95 17.96
N ASP A 200 1.45 20.03 18.96
CA ASP A 200 1.84 20.22 20.38
C ASP A 200 1.60 18.96 21.23
N CYS A 201 1.47 17.81 20.60
CA CYS A 201 1.27 16.50 21.21
C CYS A 201 2.28 15.48 20.66
N ARG A 202 2.37 14.31 21.29
CA ARG A 202 3.19 13.19 20.83
C ARG A 202 2.82 12.83 19.39
N LEU A 203 3.84 12.72 18.53
CA LEU A 203 3.69 12.30 17.13
C LEU A 203 4.67 11.16 16.83
N GLU A 204 4.13 10.03 16.40
CA GLU A 204 4.91 8.85 16.04
C GLU A 204 4.60 8.41 14.62
N ALA A 205 5.65 8.15 13.83
CA ALA A 205 5.53 7.60 12.47
C ALA A 205 5.98 6.13 12.48
N VAL A 206 5.18 5.27 11.84
CA VAL A 206 5.37 3.82 11.88
C VAL A 206 5.56 3.26 10.48
N ASP A 207 6.64 2.48 10.31
CA ASP A 207 7.02 1.84 9.05
C ASP A 207 6.22 0.55 8.80
N SER A 208 5.34 0.58 7.81
CA SER A 208 4.59 -0.59 7.29
C SER A 208 5.02 -0.99 5.88
N ASN A 209 6.20 -0.54 5.38
CA ASN A 209 6.55 -0.61 3.97
C ASN A 209 7.18 -1.94 3.54
N GLY A 210 8.14 -2.46 4.29
CA GLY A 210 8.94 -3.63 3.93
C GLY A 210 8.87 -4.76 4.95
N ILE A 211 9.35 -5.94 4.57
CA ILE A 211 9.57 -7.05 5.51
C ILE A 211 10.65 -6.65 6.51
N VAL A 212 11.74 -6.03 6.02
CA VAL A 212 12.76 -5.42 6.88
C VAL A 212 12.39 -3.95 7.10
N PRO A 213 12.49 -3.43 8.33
CA PRO A 213 12.27 -2.01 8.58
C PRO A 213 13.22 -1.16 7.72
N MET A 214 12.69 -0.14 7.03
CA MET A 214 13.50 0.66 6.11
C MET A 214 14.67 1.38 6.79
N ARG A 215 14.59 1.57 8.11
CA ARG A 215 15.63 2.21 8.94
C ARG A 215 16.50 1.21 9.70
N ALA A 216 16.39 -0.09 9.43
CA ALA A 216 17.26 -1.10 10.03
C ALA A 216 18.74 -0.94 9.60
N THR A 217 18.98 -0.16 8.55
CA THR A 217 20.32 0.25 8.12
C THR A 217 20.32 1.69 7.58
N THR A 218 21.40 2.41 7.83
CA THR A 218 21.68 3.73 7.24
C THR A 218 22.60 3.65 6.02
N THR A 219 23.06 2.45 5.67
CA THR A 219 23.91 2.23 4.51
C THR A 219 23.09 2.31 3.24
N VAL A 220 23.48 3.19 2.31
CA VAL A 220 22.92 3.26 0.95
C VAL A 220 23.58 2.18 0.09
N TYR A 221 22.78 1.29 -0.45
CA TYR A 221 23.28 0.21 -1.30
C TYR A 221 23.19 0.60 -2.78
N PRO A 222 24.31 0.67 -3.52
CA PRO A 222 24.29 1.05 -4.93
C PRO A 222 23.88 -0.10 -5.86
N THR A 223 23.78 -1.33 -5.36
CA THR A 223 23.48 -2.52 -6.18
C THR A 223 22.51 -3.47 -5.45
N ALA A 224 21.63 -4.10 -6.21
CA ALA A 224 20.74 -5.14 -5.69
C ALA A 224 21.49 -6.32 -5.07
N ARG A 225 22.68 -6.71 -5.61
CA ARG A 225 23.49 -7.80 -5.04
C ARG A 225 24.00 -7.47 -3.62
N GLY A 226 24.46 -6.23 -3.43
CA GLY A 226 24.95 -5.76 -2.12
C GLY A 226 23.81 -5.74 -1.10
N PHE A 227 22.66 -5.16 -1.50
CA PHE A 227 21.48 -5.08 -0.65
C PHE A 227 20.89 -6.47 -0.35
N ARG A 228 20.80 -7.37 -1.33
CA ARG A 228 20.34 -8.75 -1.14
C ARG A 228 21.20 -9.50 -0.13
N ARG A 229 22.52 -9.30 -0.18
CA ARG A 229 23.43 -9.90 0.81
C ARG A 229 23.16 -9.36 2.23
N TYR A 230 22.84 -8.09 2.35
CA TYR A 230 22.41 -7.50 3.62
C TYR A 230 21.07 -8.12 4.06
N LEU A 231 20.06 -8.13 3.20
CA LEU A 231 18.77 -8.77 3.50
C LEU A 231 18.92 -10.22 3.96
N GLN A 232 19.72 -11.03 3.27
CA GLN A 232 19.97 -12.43 3.63
C GLN A 232 20.60 -12.61 5.02
N LYS A 233 21.23 -11.58 5.58
CA LYS A 233 21.74 -11.60 6.95
C LYS A 233 20.68 -11.24 7.99
N GLU A 234 19.85 -10.25 7.66
CA GLU A 234 18.94 -9.62 8.62
C GLU A 234 17.52 -10.21 8.60
N LEU A 235 17.10 -10.75 7.46
CA LEU A 235 15.72 -11.09 7.16
C LEU A 235 15.12 -12.09 8.15
N LEU A 236 15.92 -13.08 8.60
CA LEU A 236 15.45 -14.10 9.54
C LEU A 236 14.91 -13.51 10.86
N SER A 237 15.52 -12.43 11.35
CA SER A 237 15.07 -11.75 12.57
C SER A 237 13.72 -11.02 12.40
N HIS A 238 13.32 -10.74 11.16
CA HIS A 238 12.10 -10.01 10.83
C HIS A 238 10.96 -10.90 10.32
N LEU A 239 11.24 -12.13 9.87
CA LEU A 239 10.23 -13.06 9.33
C LEU A 239 9.16 -13.51 10.34
N GLY A 240 9.38 -13.30 11.64
CA GLY A 240 8.41 -13.54 12.71
C GLY A 240 7.71 -12.28 13.22
N GLN A 241 8.04 -11.11 12.68
CA GLN A 241 7.56 -9.81 13.14
C GLN A 241 6.58 -9.20 12.15
N PHE A 242 5.44 -9.84 11.94
CA PHE A 242 4.41 -9.37 11.03
C PHE A 242 3.30 -8.62 11.77
N PRO A 243 2.64 -7.66 11.12
CA PRO A 243 1.49 -6.98 11.71
C PRO A 243 0.36 -7.98 11.93
N VAL A 244 -0.46 -7.73 12.93
CA VAL A 244 -1.68 -8.53 13.12
C VAL A 244 -2.65 -8.28 11.96
N SER A 245 -3.36 -9.34 11.54
CA SER A 245 -4.26 -9.27 10.39
C SER A 245 -5.43 -8.30 10.61
N SER A 246 -5.91 -8.15 11.84
CA SER A 246 -7.08 -7.33 12.18
C SER A 246 -6.78 -6.44 13.39
N PRO A 247 -6.03 -5.36 13.26
CA PRO A 247 -5.63 -4.50 14.39
C PRO A 247 -6.82 -3.94 15.18
N LEU A 248 -7.92 -3.60 14.48
CA LEU A 248 -9.09 -2.97 15.10
C LEU A 248 -9.87 -3.88 16.05
N GLN A 249 -9.72 -5.20 15.97
CA GLN A 249 -10.36 -6.11 16.94
C GLN A 249 -9.84 -5.90 18.39
N PHE A 250 -8.70 -5.23 18.54
CA PHE A 250 -8.09 -4.92 19.84
C PHE A 250 -8.31 -3.47 20.28
N ALA A 251 -8.92 -2.63 19.42
CA ALA A 251 -9.27 -1.26 19.74
C ALA A 251 -10.55 -1.21 20.59
N GLU A 252 -10.69 -0.14 21.39
CA GLU A 252 -11.95 0.17 22.05
C GLU A 252 -13.02 0.49 21.00
N HIS A 253 -14.10 -0.31 20.97
CA HIS A 253 -15.20 -0.19 20.01
C HIS A 253 -16.20 0.88 20.45
N ARG A 254 -15.71 2.07 20.73
CA ARG A 254 -16.51 3.25 21.08
C ARG A 254 -16.16 4.41 20.15
N PRO A 255 -17.15 5.19 19.72
CA PRO A 255 -16.89 6.26 18.77
C PRO A 255 -16.08 7.40 19.40
N ALA A 256 -15.08 7.90 18.68
CA ALA A 256 -14.38 9.13 19.02
C ALA A 256 -15.27 10.33 18.65
N ALA A 257 -15.39 11.27 19.58
CA ALA A 257 -16.15 12.49 19.34
C ALA A 257 -15.29 13.52 18.60
N ILE A 258 -15.70 13.90 17.40
CA ILE A 258 -15.13 15.01 16.63
C ILE A 258 -15.98 16.24 16.86
N ASP A 259 -15.35 17.38 17.14
CA ASP A 259 -16.05 18.63 17.41
C ASP A 259 -16.87 19.12 16.21
N ASP A 260 -18.00 19.73 16.48
CA ASP A 260 -18.94 20.21 15.44
C ASP A 260 -18.35 21.30 14.55
N ASP A 261 -17.42 22.12 15.04
CA ASP A 261 -16.71 23.11 14.22
C ASP A 261 -15.78 22.44 13.21
N VAL A 262 -15.15 21.30 13.56
CA VAL A 262 -14.37 20.49 12.63
C VAL A 262 -15.28 19.90 11.56
N ARG A 263 -16.40 19.30 11.97
CA ARG A 263 -17.38 18.72 11.02
C ARG A 263 -17.97 19.74 10.06
N ARG A 264 -18.23 20.97 10.53
CA ARG A 264 -18.73 22.06 9.68
C ARG A 264 -17.69 22.59 8.72
N ARG A 265 -16.45 22.76 9.18
CA ARG A 265 -15.38 23.38 8.39
C ARG A 265 -14.71 22.39 7.44
N TRP A 266 -14.58 21.15 7.86
CA TRP A 266 -13.95 20.07 7.11
C TRP A 266 -14.85 18.83 7.17
N PRO A 267 -15.96 18.85 6.43
CA PRO A 267 -16.93 17.76 6.46
C PRO A 267 -16.31 16.46 5.95
N GLU A 268 -16.80 15.35 6.47
CA GLU A 268 -16.49 14.05 5.93
C GLU A 268 -16.94 13.95 4.47
N ALA A 269 -16.17 13.27 3.65
CA ALA A 269 -16.51 13.01 2.25
C ALA A 269 -17.85 12.27 2.14
N THR A 270 -18.75 12.82 1.34
CA THR A 270 -20.09 12.26 1.10
C THR A 270 -20.00 10.96 0.28
N ASP A 271 -21.07 10.15 0.31
CA ASP A 271 -21.18 8.96 -0.52
C ASP A 271 -21.02 9.29 -2.02
N GLU A 272 -21.54 10.45 -2.45
CA GLU A 272 -21.41 10.93 -3.81
C GLU A 272 -19.93 11.14 -4.22
N VAL A 273 -19.15 11.80 -3.38
CA VAL A 273 -17.72 12.02 -3.63
C VAL A 273 -16.96 10.69 -3.63
N LEU A 274 -17.23 9.82 -2.65
CA LEU A 274 -16.56 8.53 -2.51
C LEU A 274 -16.94 7.54 -3.61
N ALA A 275 -18.10 7.71 -4.27
CA ALA A 275 -18.50 6.88 -5.42
C ALA A 275 -17.57 7.05 -6.63
N ALA A 276 -16.78 8.14 -6.67
CA ALA A 276 -15.80 8.42 -7.71
C ALA A 276 -16.37 8.30 -9.14
N THR A 277 -17.64 8.70 -9.32
CA THR A 277 -18.26 8.77 -10.64
C THR A 277 -17.60 9.87 -11.47
N PRO A 278 -17.67 9.84 -12.81
CA PRO A 278 -17.13 10.92 -13.65
C PRO A 278 -17.65 12.31 -13.25
N ASP A 279 -18.92 12.42 -12.88
CA ASP A 279 -19.52 13.67 -12.39
C ASP A 279 -18.95 14.12 -11.04
N ALA A 280 -18.75 13.21 -10.10
CA ALA A 280 -18.13 13.52 -8.81
C ALA A 280 -16.67 13.94 -8.96
N LEU A 281 -15.89 13.26 -9.81
CA LEU A 281 -14.50 13.58 -10.09
C LEU A 281 -14.35 14.94 -10.79
N SER A 282 -15.23 15.26 -11.76
CA SER A 282 -15.19 16.53 -12.52
C SER A 282 -15.31 17.80 -11.64
N ARG A 283 -15.81 17.64 -10.40
CA ARG A 283 -15.91 18.73 -9.41
C ARG A 283 -14.63 18.96 -8.62
N LEU A 284 -13.68 18.06 -8.69
CA LEU A 284 -12.39 18.19 -8.01
C LEU A 284 -11.40 18.94 -8.91
N PRO A 285 -10.58 19.84 -8.38
CA PRO A 285 -9.59 20.58 -9.16
C PRO A 285 -8.32 19.73 -9.38
N ILE A 286 -8.45 18.68 -10.17
CA ILE A 286 -7.42 17.70 -10.51
C ILE A 286 -7.29 17.56 -12.03
N ASP A 287 -6.34 16.76 -12.52
CA ASP A 287 -6.19 16.49 -13.96
C ASP A 287 -7.24 15.47 -14.44
N HIS A 288 -8.12 15.91 -15.32
CA HIS A 288 -9.18 15.09 -15.94
C HIS A 288 -8.77 14.43 -17.27
N ALA A 289 -7.54 14.67 -17.76
CA ALA A 289 -7.06 14.06 -19.00
C ALA A 289 -6.69 12.58 -18.82
N VAL A 290 -6.50 12.13 -17.58
CA VAL A 290 -6.12 10.74 -17.25
C VAL A 290 -7.29 10.04 -16.58
N GLU A 291 -8.15 9.43 -17.36
CA GLU A 291 -9.36 8.73 -16.90
C GLU A 291 -9.05 7.55 -15.95
N PRO A 292 -9.99 7.17 -15.06
CA PRO A 292 -9.90 5.96 -14.24
C PRO A 292 -9.65 4.72 -15.12
N SER A 293 -8.90 3.75 -14.57
CA SER A 293 -8.68 2.49 -15.27
C SER A 293 -10.00 1.71 -15.38
N PRO A 294 -10.35 1.18 -16.57
CA PRO A 294 -11.56 0.35 -16.70
C PRO A 294 -11.40 -1.06 -16.12
N THR A 295 -10.17 -1.48 -15.83
CA THR A 295 -9.86 -2.86 -15.41
C THR A 295 -9.19 -2.97 -14.05
N ILE A 296 -8.75 -1.85 -13.46
CA ILE A 296 -8.03 -1.84 -12.18
C ILE A 296 -8.81 -0.98 -11.19
N ASP A 297 -9.44 -1.63 -10.23
CA ASP A 297 -10.12 -0.99 -9.12
C ASP A 297 -9.22 -0.77 -7.92
N GLY A 298 -9.46 0.29 -7.15
CA GLY A 298 -8.83 0.52 -5.86
C GLY A 298 -9.46 -0.30 -4.74
N GLY A 299 -8.80 -0.29 -3.58
CA GLY A 299 -9.28 -0.90 -2.36
C GLY A 299 -8.69 -2.29 -2.05
N PRO A 300 -8.76 -2.70 -0.76
CA PRO A 300 -8.23 -3.98 -0.29
C PRO A 300 -8.84 -5.20 -0.97
N ARG A 301 -10.15 -5.23 -1.22
CA ARG A 301 -10.82 -6.37 -1.88
C ARG A 301 -10.29 -6.63 -3.29
N ALA A 302 -10.13 -5.56 -4.09
CA ALA A 302 -9.56 -5.68 -5.42
C ALA A 302 -8.10 -6.14 -5.38
N ALA A 303 -7.34 -5.67 -4.40
CA ALA A 303 -5.96 -6.09 -4.17
C ALA A 303 -5.86 -7.59 -3.86
N HIS A 304 -6.70 -8.10 -2.95
CA HIS A 304 -6.75 -9.52 -2.59
C HIS A 304 -7.22 -10.39 -3.76
N ALA A 305 -8.21 -9.94 -4.53
CA ALA A 305 -8.64 -10.66 -5.73
C ALA A 305 -7.50 -10.77 -6.76
N ARG A 306 -6.73 -9.68 -6.96
CA ARG A 306 -5.55 -9.73 -7.86
C ARG A 306 -4.45 -10.63 -7.32
N LEU A 307 -4.20 -10.61 -5.99
CA LEU A 307 -3.24 -11.52 -5.37
C LEU A 307 -3.65 -12.98 -5.57
N ALA A 308 -4.91 -13.33 -5.31
CA ALA A 308 -5.42 -14.69 -5.49
C ALA A 308 -5.26 -15.14 -6.95
N HIS A 309 -5.63 -14.29 -7.92
CA HIS A 309 -5.44 -14.57 -9.35
C HIS A 309 -3.95 -14.80 -9.69
N PHE A 310 -3.06 -13.94 -9.19
CA PHE A 310 -1.62 -14.10 -9.42
C PHE A 310 -1.07 -15.39 -8.83
N LEU A 311 -1.47 -15.74 -7.61
CA LEU A 311 -1.04 -16.97 -6.96
C LEU A 311 -1.44 -18.21 -7.76
N GLU A 312 -2.66 -18.22 -8.31
CA GLU A 312 -3.20 -19.35 -9.08
C GLU A 312 -2.59 -19.45 -10.48
N HIS A 313 -2.45 -18.32 -11.19
CA HIS A 313 -2.16 -18.34 -12.62
C HIS A 313 -0.77 -17.78 -12.97
N GLY A 314 -0.33 -16.71 -12.33
CA GLY A 314 0.91 -16.01 -12.64
C GLY A 314 2.13 -16.59 -11.94
N LEU A 315 2.04 -16.84 -10.63
CA LEU A 315 3.17 -17.30 -9.83
C LEU A 315 3.80 -18.62 -10.34
N PRO A 316 3.03 -19.64 -10.76
CA PRO A 316 3.63 -20.89 -11.25
C PRO A 316 4.59 -20.72 -12.44
N ILE A 317 4.31 -19.75 -13.30
CA ILE A 317 5.07 -19.49 -14.55
C ILE A 317 5.91 -18.20 -14.47
N TYR A 318 5.97 -17.57 -13.29
CA TYR A 318 6.54 -16.22 -13.12
C TYR A 318 7.99 -16.11 -13.63
N HIS A 319 8.86 -17.06 -13.32
CA HIS A 319 10.27 -17.00 -13.70
C HIS A 319 10.49 -17.04 -15.21
N GLU A 320 9.64 -17.76 -15.96
CA GLU A 320 9.72 -17.90 -17.41
C GLU A 320 9.03 -16.74 -18.16
N ALA A 321 7.82 -16.35 -17.68
CA ALA A 321 6.91 -15.54 -18.45
C ALA A 321 6.80 -14.07 -18.00
N ARG A 322 7.37 -13.66 -16.86
CA ARG A 322 7.24 -12.29 -16.33
C ARG A 322 7.74 -11.18 -17.26
N ASN A 323 8.67 -11.49 -18.16
CA ASN A 323 9.23 -10.55 -19.13
C ASN A 323 8.53 -10.61 -20.50
N GLN A 324 7.50 -11.44 -20.66
CA GLN A 324 6.72 -11.55 -21.88
C GLN A 324 5.53 -10.57 -21.82
N PRO A 325 5.50 -9.54 -22.66
CA PRO A 325 4.45 -8.50 -22.60
C PRO A 325 3.04 -9.05 -22.79
N ASP A 326 2.89 -10.11 -23.60
CA ASP A 326 1.61 -10.73 -23.94
C ASP A 326 1.13 -11.76 -22.90
N SER A 327 1.90 -11.96 -21.81
CA SER A 327 1.58 -12.91 -20.75
C SER A 327 1.09 -12.18 -19.49
N ASP A 328 -0.02 -12.64 -18.87
CA ASP A 328 -0.46 -12.17 -17.55
C ASP A 328 0.26 -12.91 -16.40
N ALA A 329 1.58 -13.10 -16.56
CA ALA A 329 2.40 -13.74 -15.54
C ALA A 329 2.88 -12.76 -14.44
N SER A 330 2.80 -11.46 -14.67
CA SER A 330 3.19 -10.46 -13.68
C SER A 330 2.16 -10.37 -12.55
N SER A 331 2.61 -10.02 -11.33
CA SER A 331 1.68 -9.90 -10.20
C SER A 331 0.61 -8.82 -10.39
N GLY A 332 0.95 -7.75 -11.11
CA GLY A 332 0.07 -6.58 -11.29
C GLY A 332 -0.24 -5.84 -9.98
N LEU A 333 0.41 -6.18 -8.84
CA LEU A 333 0.10 -5.64 -7.52
C LEU A 333 0.64 -4.23 -7.24
N SER A 334 1.44 -3.68 -8.14
CA SER A 334 2.10 -2.37 -7.93
C SER A 334 1.15 -1.22 -7.57
N PRO A 335 -0.04 -1.05 -8.17
CA PRO A 335 -0.96 0.02 -7.79
C PRO A 335 -1.40 -0.08 -6.33
N TRP A 336 -1.77 -1.27 -5.87
CA TRP A 336 -2.25 -1.48 -4.50
C TRP A 336 -1.13 -1.40 -3.46
N LEU A 337 0.09 -1.84 -3.80
CA LEU A 337 1.28 -1.65 -2.96
C LEU A 337 1.67 -0.18 -2.87
N HIS A 338 1.53 0.59 -3.98
CA HIS A 338 1.83 2.02 -4.02
C HIS A 338 0.90 2.83 -3.10
N PHE A 339 -0.40 2.58 -3.17
CA PHE A 339 -1.39 3.29 -2.35
C PHE A 339 -1.65 2.62 -0.99
N GLY A 340 -0.95 1.53 -0.69
CA GLY A 340 -1.04 0.86 0.61
C GLY A 340 -2.33 0.08 0.85
N HIS A 341 -3.06 -0.30 -0.19
CA HIS A 341 -4.28 -1.11 -0.10
C HIS A 341 -4.01 -2.59 0.21
N ILE A 342 -2.77 -3.05 0.05
CA ILE A 342 -2.34 -4.39 0.43
C ILE A 342 -0.99 -4.35 1.14
N SER A 343 -0.77 -5.25 2.09
CA SER A 343 0.47 -5.39 2.82
C SER A 343 1.46 -6.30 2.10
N VAL A 344 2.74 -5.92 2.07
CA VAL A 344 3.82 -6.82 1.62
C VAL A 344 3.90 -8.08 2.48
N HIS A 345 3.59 -7.97 3.78
CA HIS A 345 3.58 -9.11 4.71
C HIS A 345 2.49 -10.13 4.37
N ARG A 346 1.29 -9.64 3.97
CA ARG A 346 0.20 -10.49 3.46
C ARG A 346 0.63 -11.23 2.19
N ILE A 347 1.16 -10.50 1.20
CA ILE A 347 1.63 -11.08 -0.06
C ILE A 347 2.69 -12.15 0.21
N PHE A 348 3.68 -11.84 1.03
CA PHE A 348 4.73 -12.78 1.43
C PHE A 348 4.15 -14.04 2.09
N SER A 349 3.26 -13.85 3.06
CA SER A 349 2.66 -14.96 3.80
C SER A 349 1.88 -15.90 2.90
N GLU A 350 1.08 -15.37 1.98
CA GLU A 350 0.27 -16.20 1.07
C GLU A 350 1.13 -16.92 0.04
N VAL A 351 2.14 -16.26 -0.54
CA VAL A 351 3.13 -16.88 -1.45
C VAL A 351 3.86 -18.03 -0.76
N MET A 352 4.34 -17.81 0.46
CA MET A 352 5.13 -18.81 1.19
C MET A 352 4.26 -19.96 1.71
N THR A 353 3.00 -19.67 2.06
CA THR A 353 2.01 -20.69 2.44
C THR A 353 1.70 -21.61 1.25
N GLN A 354 1.45 -21.05 0.07
CA GLN A 354 1.20 -21.82 -1.15
C GLN A 354 2.41 -22.68 -1.52
N ALA A 355 3.63 -22.16 -1.34
CA ALA A 355 4.88 -22.92 -1.59
C ALA A 355 5.16 -24.00 -0.53
N GLY A 356 4.38 -24.13 0.52
CA GLY A 356 4.64 -25.01 1.65
C GLY A 356 6.01 -24.73 2.28
N TRP A 357 6.40 -23.45 2.32
CA TRP A 357 7.74 -23.04 2.73
C TRP A 357 7.84 -22.83 4.26
N THR A 358 9.02 -23.07 4.79
CA THR A 358 9.37 -22.74 6.18
C THR A 358 10.79 -22.20 6.24
N THR A 359 11.10 -21.43 7.30
CA THR A 359 12.44 -20.86 7.53
C THR A 359 13.59 -21.89 7.58
N ARG A 360 13.26 -23.16 7.82
CA ARG A 360 14.26 -24.27 7.80
C ARG A 360 14.86 -24.50 6.41
N ARG A 361 14.21 -24.00 5.33
CA ARG A 361 14.72 -24.12 3.95
C ARG A 361 15.73 -23.04 3.58
N LEU A 362 15.89 -22.00 4.40
CA LEU A 362 16.86 -20.95 4.14
C LEU A 362 18.29 -21.49 4.06
N ALA A 363 19.02 -21.07 3.03
CA ALA A 363 20.44 -21.39 2.94
C ALA A 363 21.23 -20.70 4.07
N PRO A 364 22.20 -21.39 4.69
CA PRO A 364 22.88 -20.88 5.89
C PRO A 364 23.83 -19.69 5.60
N LYS A 365 24.26 -19.52 4.32
CA LYS A 365 25.24 -18.49 3.95
C LYS A 365 24.60 -17.36 3.12
N PRO A 366 24.69 -16.09 3.56
CA PRO A 366 24.29 -14.93 2.78
C PRO A 366 25.31 -14.65 1.67
N THR A 367 25.02 -15.07 0.45
CA THR A 367 25.90 -14.89 -0.72
C THR A 367 25.58 -13.63 -1.54
N GLY A 368 24.36 -13.10 -1.40
CA GLY A 368 23.80 -12.07 -2.26
C GLY A 368 23.35 -12.61 -3.62
N ALA A 369 23.35 -13.93 -3.82
CA ALA A 369 22.74 -14.56 -5.00
C ALA A 369 21.23 -14.42 -4.96
N ARG A 370 20.61 -14.32 -6.15
CA ARG A 370 19.17 -14.26 -6.30
C ARG A 370 18.52 -15.62 -6.04
N GLU A 371 19.15 -16.67 -6.50
CA GLU A 371 18.64 -18.03 -6.51
C GLU A 371 19.24 -18.88 -5.38
N GLY A 372 18.45 -19.81 -4.88
CA GLY A 372 18.88 -20.86 -3.95
C GLY A 372 19.00 -20.44 -2.49
N TRP A 373 18.78 -19.16 -2.16
CA TRP A 373 18.84 -18.74 -0.76
C TRP A 373 17.56 -19.05 0.01
N TRP A 374 16.42 -18.85 -0.62
CA TRP A 374 15.12 -19.15 0.00
C TRP A 374 14.85 -20.66 0.10
N GLY A 375 15.44 -21.48 -0.80
CA GLY A 375 15.11 -22.89 -0.91
C GLY A 375 13.66 -23.12 -1.30
N ALA A 376 13.10 -22.19 -2.08
CA ALA A 376 11.74 -22.20 -2.60
C ALA A 376 11.75 -22.53 -4.12
N PRO A 377 10.60 -22.82 -4.73
CA PRO A 377 10.51 -22.96 -6.19
C PRO A 377 11.05 -21.72 -6.91
N GLU A 378 11.64 -21.91 -8.09
CA GLU A 378 12.31 -20.85 -8.85
C GLU A 378 11.43 -19.63 -9.12
N SER A 379 10.15 -19.84 -9.48
CA SER A 379 9.18 -18.76 -9.67
C SER A 379 8.93 -17.96 -8.38
N VAL A 380 8.90 -18.64 -7.24
CA VAL A 380 8.75 -17.98 -5.93
C VAL A 380 9.98 -17.15 -5.61
N GLU A 381 11.19 -17.69 -5.78
CA GLU A 381 12.44 -16.97 -5.54
C GLU A 381 12.56 -15.74 -6.47
N ALA A 382 12.18 -15.89 -7.74
CA ALA A 382 12.17 -14.81 -8.70
C ALA A 382 11.17 -13.70 -8.31
N PHE A 383 9.99 -14.06 -7.81
CA PHE A 383 8.99 -13.09 -7.35
C PHE A 383 9.42 -12.39 -6.05
N LEU A 384 9.98 -13.12 -5.09
CA LEU A 384 10.47 -12.54 -3.84
C LEU A 384 11.64 -11.59 -4.07
N ASP A 385 12.46 -11.80 -5.09
CA ASP A 385 13.51 -10.85 -5.46
C ASP A 385 12.93 -9.48 -5.86
N GLU A 386 11.83 -9.46 -6.63
CA GLU A 386 11.15 -8.21 -6.99
C GLU A 386 10.40 -7.60 -5.79
N LEU A 387 9.64 -8.42 -5.07
CA LEU A 387 8.80 -7.96 -3.96
C LEU A 387 9.63 -7.41 -2.78
N ILE A 388 10.75 -8.05 -2.47
CA ILE A 388 11.57 -7.73 -1.30
C ILE A 388 12.83 -6.98 -1.73
N THR A 389 13.72 -7.61 -2.53
CA THR A 389 15.02 -7.02 -2.82
C THR A 389 14.89 -5.69 -3.57
N TRP A 390 14.22 -5.67 -4.71
CA TRP A 390 14.16 -4.46 -5.54
C TRP A 390 13.27 -3.38 -4.92
N ARG A 391 12.14 -3.76 -4.36
CA ARG A 391 11.23 -2.81 -3.72
C ARG A 391 11.85 -2.18 -2.46
N GLU A 392 12.46 -2.99 -1.60
CA GLU A 392 13.06 -2.48 -0.35
C GLU A 392 14.39 -1.75 -0.59
N LEU A 393 15.12 -2.09 -1.67
CA LEU A 393 16.26 -1.29 -2.14
C LEU A 393 15.83 0.13 -2.50
N GLY A 394 14.67 0.28 -3.16
CA GLY A 394 14.08 1.60 -3.45
C GLY A 394 13.75 2.37 -2.17
N PHE A 395 13.17 1.72 -1.17
CA PHE A 395 12.93 2.34 0.14
C PHE A 395 14.21 2.69 0.89
N ASN A 396 15.21 1.80 0.87
CA ASN A 396 16.52 2.08 1.45
C ASN A 396 17.15 3.33 0.81
N PHE A 397 17.10 3.43 -0.51
CA PHE A 397 17.64 4.57 -1.24
C PHE A 397 16.90 5.86 -0.86
N ALA A 398 15.57 5.89 -0.93
CA ALA A 398 14.77 7.08 -0.62
C ALA A 398 14.86 7.49 0.86
N ALA A 399 14.94 6.54 1.79
CA ALA A 399 15.02 6.83 3.22
C ALA A 399 16.38 7.41 3.65
N ASN A 400 17.47 7.05 2.95
CA ASN A 400 18.84 7.39 3.34
C ASN A 400 19.50 8.43 2.42
N ARG A 401 18.81 8.89 1.35
CA ARG A 401 19.30 9.92 0.43
C ARG A 401 18.27 11.03 0.26
N PRO A 402 18.57 12.25 0.72
CA PRO A 402 17.65 13.39 0.57
C PRO A 402 17.50 13.88 -0.88
N ASP A 403 18.44 13.49 -1.74
CA ASP A 403 18.50 13.82 -3.18
C ASP A 403 18.03 12.68 -4.08
N TYR A 404 17.31 11.68 -3.54
CA TYR A 404 16.91 10.46 -4.26
C TYR A 404 16.12 10.73 -5.55
N ASP A 405 15.39 11.82 -5.62
CA ASP A 405 14.54 12.26 -6.74
C ASP A 405 15.20 13.36 -7.60
N GLN A 406 16.50 13.65 -7.38
CA GLN A 406 17.25 14.65 -8.14
C GLN A 406 18.12 13.97 -9.21
N TYR A 407 18.31 14.68 -10.35
CA TYR A 407 19.18 14.22 -11.43
C TYR A 407 20.62 13.97 -10.96
N GLU A 408 21.09 14.79 -10.04
CA GLU A 408 22.43 14.73 -9.45
C GLU A 408 22.67 13.48 -8.61
N SER A 409 21.61 12.80 -8.19
CA SER A 409 21.71 11.51 -7.48
C SER A 409 22.24 10.38 -8.36
N LEU A 410 22.16 10.53 -9.68
CA LEU A 410 22.68 9.59 -10.65
C LEU A 410 24.20 9.54 -10.65
N PRO A 411 24.82 8.36 -10.83
CA PRO A 411 26.27 8.26 -10.93
C PRO A 411 26.80 9.00 -12.17
N PRO A 412 28.08 9.50 -12.13
CA PRO A 412 28.62 10.30 -13.22
C PRO A 412 28.53 9.66 -14.60
N TRP A 413 28.75 8.36 -14.70
CA TRP A 413 28.67 7.63 -15.97
C TRP A 413 27.23 7.63 -16.56
N ALA A 414 26.21 7.55 -15.70
CA ALA A 414 24.81 7.57 -16.15
C ALA A 414 24.43 8.97 -16.65
N ARG A 415 24.86 10.03 -15.94
CA ARG A 415 24.65 11.42 -16.38
C ARG A 415 25.33 11.69 -17.70
N ALA A 416 26.60 11.29 -17.85
CA ALA A 416 27.33 11.44 -19.11
C ALA A 416 26.65 10.70 -20.28
N SER A 417 26.09 9.49 -20.03
CA SER A 417 25.31 8.77 -21.04
C SER A 417 24.03 9.49 -21.41
N LEU A 418 23.27 10.00 -20.44
CA LEU A 418 22.04 10.77 -20.73
C LEU A 418 22.34 12.07 -21.48
N GLU A 419 23.42 12.77 -21.13
CA GLU A 419 23.85 13.99 -21.82
C GLU A 419 24.29 13.70 -23.27
N ALA A 420 25.00 12.60 -23.51
CA ALA A 420 25.43 12.19 -24.86
C ALA A 420 24.24 11.81 -25.77
N HIS A 421 23.11 11.39 -25.19
CA HIS A 421 21.90 10.96 -25.90
C HIS A 421 20.72 11.93 -25.72
N ALA A 422 20.98 13.18 -25.33
CA ALA A 422 19.93 14.16 -25.06
C ALA A 422 19.09 14.54 -26.30
N SER A 423 19.60 14.27 -27.51
CA SER A 423 18.94 14.55 -28.79
C SER A 423 18.23 13.33 -29.41
N ASP A 424 18.37 12.14 -28.84
CA ASP A 424 17.74 10.90 -29.34
C ASP A 424 16.27 10.86 -28.92
#